data_3fc1c38a4ba50453ad9064a08c3d1fb3
#
_entry.id   3fc1c38a4ba50453ad9064a08c3d1fb3
#
_cell.length_a   1.000
_cell.length_b   1.000
_cell.length_c   1.000
_cell.angle_alpha   90.00
_cell.angle_beta   90.00
_cell.angle_gamma   90.00
#
_symmetry.space_group_name_H-M   'P 1'
#
loop_
_entity.id
_entity.type
_entity.pdbx_description
1 polymer ?
#
loop_
_entity_poly.entity_id
_entity_poly.type
_entity_poly.pdbx_seq_one_letter_code
_entity_poly.pdbx_strand_id
1 'polypeptide(L)'
;RQAVEVDVREAPAHTWVEHPGGVARIGVTEDVFHFDNEGPSHRVFLEPFALGSRLITDGEYEDFIADGGXQRAELWLSDAGHLVQTEGWSRPLYWLDGGQHFTLDGVRPRNPHAAVTHISYYEAEAYANWTGYRLATEYDWEVVAKTLPVEGIFVDSQRLLPVVASAHDGLQQMFGDVW
;
A
#
# COMPACT_ATOMS: atom_id res chain seq x y z
N ARG A 1 -12.01 -26.03 -8.74
CA ARG A 1 -11.39 -24.71 -8.50
C ARG A 1 -10.54 -24.36 -9.71
N GLN A 2 -10.81 -23.21 -10.30
CA GLN A 2 -9.97 -22.68 -11.38
C GLN A 2 -8.67 -22.16 -10.73
N ALA A 3 -7.51 -22.56 -11.26
CA ALA A 3 -6.25 -22.09 -10.73
C ALA A 3 -6.13 -20.57 -10.93
N VAL A 4 -5.66 -19.88 -9.92
CA VAL A 4 -5.42 -18.45 -10.02
C VAL A 4 -4.29 -18.25 -11.05
N GLU A 5 -4.56 -17.44 -12.07
CA GLU A 5 -3.60 -17.15 -13.12
C GLU A 5 -2.41 -16.38 -12.54
N VAL A 6 -1.21 -16.87 -12.80
CA VAL A 6 0.02 -16.22 -12.32
C VAL A 6 0.29 -15.01 -13.22
N ASP A 7 0.41 -13.84 -12.60
CA ASP A 7 0.75 -12.60 -13.29
C ASP A 7 2.28 -12.57 -13.47
N VAL A 8 2.73 -12.63 -14.71
CA VAL A 8 4.16 -12.70 -15.03
C VAL A 8 4.75 -11.35 -15.48
N ARG A 9 3.94 -10.30 -15.44
CA ARG A 9 4.40 -8.96 -15.83
C ARG A 9 5.41 -8.42 -14.82
N GLU A 10 6.25 -7.49 -15.27
CA GLU A 10 7.12 -6.72 -14.39
C GLU A 10 6.42 -5.41 -14.00
N ALA A 11 6.57 -5.00 -12.75
CA ALA A 11 6.03 -3.73 -12.30
C ALA A 11 6.77 -2.59 -13.02
N PRO A 12 6.05 -1.56 -13.46
CA PRO A 12 6.72 -0.38 -14.02
C PRO A 12 7.53 0.33 -12.92
N ALA A 13 8.49 1.15 -13.33
CA ALA A 13 9.28 1.95 -12.39
C ALA A 13 8.34 2.81 -11.53
N HIS A 14 8.66 2.93 -10.26
CA HIS A 14 7.93 3.80 -9.33
C HIS A 14 8.26 5.25 -9.69
N THR A 15 7.23 6.05 -9.98
CA THR A 15 7.37 7.48 -10.31
C THR A 15 6.50 8.29 -9.35
N TRP A 16 6.56 9.62 -9.47
CA TRP A 16 5.86 10.51 -8.55
C TRP A 16 4.89 11.39 -9.30
N VAL A 17 3.69 11.52 -8.77
CA VAL A 17 2.64 12.39 -9.32
C VAL A 17 2.46 13.55 -8.33
N GLU A 18 2.79 14.75 -8.77
CA GLU A 18 2.79 15.96 -7.94
C GLU A 18 1.37 16.50 -7.76
N HIS A 19 1.11 17.04 -6.56
CA HIS A 19 -0.12 17.75 -6.24
C HIS A 19 0.26 19.09 -5.61
N PRO A 20 -0.33 20.20 -6.06
CA PRO A 20 0.08 21.54 -5.58
C PRO A 20 -0.33 21.85 -4.15
N GLY A 21 -1.13 21.03 -3.52
CA GLY A 21 -1.66 21.33 -2.19
C GLY A 21 -2.73 22.41 -2.22
N GLY A 22 -2.84 23.14 -1.12
CA GLY A 22 -3.84 24.20 -0.97
C GLY A 22 -5.00 23.78 -0.09
N VAL A 23 -6.04 24.60 -0.02
CA VAL A 23 -7.23 24.30 0.76
C VAL A 23 -8.11 23.32 -0.03
N ALA A 24 -8.45 22.22 0.59
CA ALA A 24 -9.31 21.19 -0.02
C ALA A 24 -10.45 20.83 0.93
N ARG A 25 -11.57 20.36 0.38
CA ARG A 25 -12.65 19.80 1.18
C ARG A 25 -12.49 18.27 1.22
N ILE A 26 -12.56 17.75 2.42
CA ILE A 26 -12.41 16.32 2.72
C ILE A 26 -13.69 15.85 3.41
N GLY A 27 -14.06 14.62 3.16
CA GLY A 27 -15.22 14.00 3.79
C GLY A 27 -16.50 14.15 2.96
N VAL A 28 -17.53 13.45 3.41
CA VAL A 28 -18.80 13.32 2.69
C VAL A 28 -19.73 14.48 3.02
N THR A 29 -20.35 15.05 1.99
CA THR A 29 -21.37 16.11 2.12
C THR A 29 -22.77 15.63 1.74
N GLU A 30 -22.88 14.53 1.04
CA GLU A 30 -24.13 14.09 0.43
C GLU A 30 -24.90 13.14 1.36
N ASP A 31 -26.18 13.06 1.16
CA ASP A 31 -27.05 12.14 1.90
C ASP A 31 -26.99 10.75 1.25
N VAL A 32 -25.79 10.18 1.30
CA VAL A 32 -25.50 8.83 0.79
C VAL A 32 -24.96 7.99 1.95
N PHE A 33 -24.99 6.68 1.82
CA PHE A 33 -24.43 5.82 2.85
C PHE A 33 -22.94 6.12 3.02
N HIS A 34 -22.53 6.33 4.27
CA HIS A 34 -21.13 6.48 4.66
C HIS A 34 -21.00 6.12 6.14
N PHE A 35 -19.79 5.81 6.58
CA PHE A 35 -19.54 5.53 7.99
C PHE A 35 -19.41 6.86 8.76
N ASP A 36 -19.58 6.80 10.07
CA ASP A 36 -19.58 7.98 10.95
C ASP A 36 -18.28 8.78 10.89
N ASN A 37 -17.17 8.13 10.61
CA ASN A 37 -15.84 8.77 10.53
C ASN A 37 -15.53 9.35 9.13
N GLU A 38 -16.43 9.20 8.17
CA GLU A 38 -16.25 9.77 6.82
C GLU A 38 -16.84 11.17 6.66
N GLY A 39 -17.45 11.68 7.69
CA GLY A 39 -18.11 13.01 7.67
C GLY A 39 -17.95 13.74 8.99
N PRO A 40 -18.43 14.99 9.06
CA PRO A 40 -18.91 15.79 7.94
C PRO A 40 -17.79 16.35 7.07
N SER A 41 -18.14 16.81 5.89
CA SER A 41 -17.15 17.45 5.01
C SER A 41 -16.61 18.73 5.66
N HIS A 42 -15.31 18.91 5.58
CA HIS A 42 -14.63 20.03 6.21
C HIS A 42 -13.43 20.44 5.36
N ARG A 43 -12.89 21.63 5.63
CA ARG A 43 -11.73 22.15 4.91
C ARG A 43 -10.45 21.78 5.64
N VAL A 44 -9.44 21.36 4.86
CA VAL A 44 -8.09 21.13 5.35
C VAL A 44 -7.11 21.87 4.44
N PHE A 45 -5.96 22.24 4.98
CA PHE A 45 -4.87 22.77 4.18
C PHE A 45 -3.84 21.66 3.97
N LEU A 46 -3.43 21.48 2.71
CA LEU A 46 -2.41 20.51 2.33
C LEU A 46 -1.19 21.26 1.79
N GLU A 47 -0.01 20.92 2.32
CA GLU A 47 1.23 21.36 1.70
C GLU A 47 1.36 20.66 0.36
N PRO A 48 2.10 21.22 -0.61
CA PRO A 48 2.40 20.50 -1.84
C PRO A 48 3.04 19.15 -1.54
N PHE A 49 2.63 18.12 -2.28
CA PHE A 49 3.14 16.76 -2.06
C PHE A 49 3.24 16.02 -3.39
N ALA A 50 3.88 14.86 -3.36
CA ALA A 50 3.89 13.94 -4.49
C ALA A 50 3.47 12.56 -3.99
N LEU A 51 2.61 11.91 -4.75
CA LEU A 51 2.12 10.57 -4.44
C LEU A 51 2.80 9.57 -5.38
N GLY A 52 3.23 8.44 -4.83
CA GLY A 52 3.82 7.39 -5.64
C GLY A 52 2.83 6.85 -6.66
N SER A 53 3.33 6.53 -7.85
CA SER A 53 2.47 6.18 -8.99
C SER A 53 1.75 4.85 -8.84
N ARG A 54 2.25 3.95 -7.97
CA ARG A 54 1.68 2.64 -7.73
C ARG A 54 1.99 2.17 -6.31
N LEU A 55 1.38 1.07 -5.92
CA LEU A 55 1.67 0.43 -4.63
C LEU A 55 3.11 -0.10 -4.60
N ILE A 56 3.66 -0.18 -3.39
CA ILE A 56 4.98 -0.78 -3.13
C ILE A 56 4.87 -2.28 -3.37
N THR A 57 5.88 -2.85 -4.03
CA THR A 57 5.86 -4.26 -4.40
C THR A 57 6.51 -5.15 -3.33
N ASP A 58 6.22 -6.46 -3.42
CA ASP A 58 6.89 -7.47 -2.60
C ASP A 58 8.41 -7.37 -2.72
N GLY A 59 8.93 -7.18 -3.94
CA GLY A 59 10.37 -7.08 -4.17
C GLY A 59 10.99 -5.86 -3.51
N GLU A 60 10.33 -4.72 -3.60
CA GLU A 60 10.80 -3.49 -2.94
C GLU A 60 10.79 -3.66 -1.42
N TYR A 61 9.79 -4.33 -0.88
CA TYR A 61 9.73 -4.60 0.57
C TYR A 61 10.81 -5.61 0.97
N GLU A 62 11.10 -6.59 0.11
CA GLU A 62 12.19 -7.55 0.34
C GLU A 62 13.56 -6.85 0.41
N ASP A 63 13.78 -5.82 -0.41
CA ASP A 63 15.01 -5.00 -0.33
C ASP A 63 15.14 -4.32 1.03
N PHE A 64 14.04 -3.79 1.58
CA PHE A 64 14.01 -3.21 2.93
C PHE A 64 14.42 -4.25 3.98
N ILE A 65 13.88 -5.46 3.88
CA ILE A 65 14.24 -6.56 4.81
C ILE A 65 15.71 -6.91 4.66
N ALA A 66 16.19 -7.05 3.42
CA ALA A 66 17.58 -7.44 3.12
C ALA A 66 18.58 -6.39 3.63
N ASP A 67 18.20 -5.11 3.62
CA ASP A 67 19.02 -4.03 4.17
C ASP A 67 18.96 -3.95 5.71
N GLY A 68 18.30 -4.92 6.36
CA GLY A 68 18.22 -5.01 7.81
C GLY A 68 17.15 -4.11 8.44
N GLY A 69 16.18 -3.73 7.70
CA GLY A 69 15.11 -2.86 8.18
C GLY A 69 14.42 -3.30 9.49
N UNK A 70 14.23 -4.36 9.48
CA UNK A 70 13.65 -4.89 10.56
C UNK A 70 14.37 -4.77 11.77
N GLN A 71 15.74 -4.61 11.83
CA GLN A 71 16.61 -4.50 12.99
C GLN A 71 17.00 -3.06 13.31
N ARG A 72 16.64 -2.11 12.48
CA ARG A 72 17.06 -0.70 12.60
C ARG A 72 16.00 0.07 13.42
N ALA A 73 16.21 0.13 14.73
CA ALA A 73 15.23 0.71 15.66
C ALA A 73 14.80 2.13 15.31
N GLU A 74 15.69 2.92 14.68
CA GLU A 74 15.40 4.30 14.30
C GLU A 74 14.33 4.43 13.22
N LEU A 75 14.00 3.34 12.53
CA LEU A 75 12.97 3.35 11.49
C LEU A 75 11.56 3.13 12.04
N TRP A 76 11.46 2.57 13.24
CA TRP A 76 10.19 2.09 13.80
C TRP A 76 9.64 3.06 14.83
N LEU A 77 8.35 3.28 14.83
CA LEU A 77 7.68 4.00 15.93
C LEU A 77 7.93 3.24 17.24
N SER A 78 8.03 3.96 18.36
CA SER A 78 8.51 3.40 19.64
C SER A 78 7.75 2.14 20.07
N ASP A 79 6.42 2.17 19.97
CA ASP A 79 5.57 1.05 20.37
C ASP A 79 5.84 -0.17 19.50
N ALA A 80 6.02 0.06 18.20
CA ALA A 80 6.29 -0.99 17.23
C ALA A 80 7.70 -1.56 17.38
N GLY A 81 8.69 -0.70 17.66
CA GLY A 81 10.08 -1.16 17.84
C GLY A 81 10.19 -2.20 18.95
N HIS A 82 9.48 -1.99 20.05
CA HIS A 82 9.42 -2.96 21.14
C HIS A 82 8.75 -4.26 20.70
N LEU A 83 7.60 -4.14 20.01
CA LEU A 83 6.84 -5.30 19.54
C LEU A 83 7.64 -6.13 18.53
N VAL A 84 8.28 -5.47 17.57
CA VAL A 84 9.11 -6.14 16.55
C VAL A 84 10.20 -6.99 17.22
N GLN A 85 10.86 -6.44 18.25
CA GLN A 85 11.92 -7.15 18.97
C GLN A 85 11.36 -8.32 19.80
N THR A 86 10.28 -8.09 20.56
CA THR A 86 9.75 -9.12 21.47
C THR A 86 9.06 -10.26 20.73
N GLU A 87 8.38 -9.95 19.63
CA GLU A 87 7.67 -10.97 18.81
C GLU A 87 8.55 -11.54 17.70
N GLY A 88 9.75 -10.96 17.49
CA GLY A 88 10.69 -11.45 16.48
C GLY A 88 10.20 -11.23 15.05
N TRP A 89 9.54 -10.12 14.79
CA TRP A 89 9.08 -9.82 13.43
C TRP A 89 10.27 -9.66 12.49
N SER A 90 10.23 -10.32 11.36
CA SER A 90 11.33 -10.27 10.38
C SER A 90 10.83 -10.17 8.94
N ARG A 91 9.52 -10.27 8.74
CA ARG A 91 8.91 -10.27 7.40
C ARG A 91 7.39 -10.11 7.52
N PRO A 92 6.70 -9.74 6.43
CA PRO A 92 5.23 -9.63 6.45
C PRO A 92 4.55 -10.93 6.85
N LEU A 93 3.37 -10.78 7.46
CA LEU A 93 2.54 -11.93 7.82
C LEU A 93 2.26 -12.78 6.57
N TYR A 94 2.30 -14.09 6.73
CA TYR A 94 2.09 -15.10 5.68
C TYR A 94 3.24 -15.28 4.69
N TRP A 95 4.32 -14.51 4.77
CA TRP A 95 5.52 -14.84 4.01
C TRP A 95 6.18 -16.06 4.65
N LEU A 96 6.60 -17.01 3.81
CA LEU A 96 7.21 -18.27 4.22
C LEU A 96 8.63 -18.36 3.68
N ASP A 97 9.39 -19.34 4.18
CA ASP A 97 10.73 -19.60 3.68
C ASP A 97 10.69 -20.01 2.21
N GLY A 98 11.81 -19.79 1.50
CA GLY A 98 11.93 -20.18 0.11
C GLY A 98 11.16 -19.29 -0.86
N GLY A 99 10.89 -18.04 -0.49
CA GLY A 99 10.23 -17.09 -1.38
C GLY A 99 8.77 -17.40 -1.63
N GLN A 100 8.09 -18.00 -0.65
CA GLN A 100 6.69 -18.39 -0.76
C GLN A 100 5.81 -17.54 0.17
N HIS A 101 4.51 -17.59 -0.05
CA HIS A 101 3.52 -17.02 0.88
C HIS A 101 2.28 -17.92 0.95
N PHE A 102 1.57 -17.82 2.06
CA PHE A 102 0.28 -18.48 2.21
C PHE A 102 -0.82 -17.56 1.68
N THR A 103 -1.67 -18.08 0.83
CA THR A 103 -2.77 -17.34 0.20
C THR A 103 -4.08 -18.11 0.37
N LEU A 104 -5.18 -17.47 0.00
CA LEU A 104 -6.50 -18.13 0.00
C LEU A 104 -6.56 -19.33 -0.95
N ASP A 105 -5.61 -19.43 -1.89
CA ASP A 105 -5.49 -20.53 -2.85
C ASP A 105 -4.36 -21.50 -2.47
N GLY A 106 -3.85 -21.39 -1.24
CA GLY A 106 -2.77 -22.25 -0.73
C GLY A 106 -1.42 -21.57 -0.77
N VAL A 107 -0.36 -22.34 -0.57
CA VAL A 107 1.02 -21.83 -0.59
C VAL A 107 1.46 -21.65 -2.05
N ARG A 108 1.98 -20.46 -2.34
CA ARG A 108 2.39 -20.06 -3.69
C ARG A 108 3.75 -19.35 -3.65
N PRO A 109 4.52 -19.41 -4.74
CA PRO A 109 5.66 -18.49 -4.86
C PRO A 109 5.18 -17.04 -4.82
N ARG A 110 5.93 -16.18 -4.12
CA ARG A 110 5.63 -14.73 -4.12
C ARG A 110 5.97 -14.14 -5.49
N ASN A 111 5.23 -13.13 -5.87
CA ASN A 111 5.50 -12.36 -7.09
C ASN A 111 6.17 -11.04 -6.68
N PRO A 112 7.47 -10.86 -6.95
CA PRO A 112 8.17 -9.64 -6.50
C PRO A 112 7.62 -8.36 -7.11
N HIS A 113 6.83 -8.46 -8.16
CA HIS A 113 6.24 -7.30 -8.86
C HIS A 113 4.82 -6.99 -8.41
N ALA A 114 4.18 -7.85 -7.62
CA ALA A 114 2.85 -7.60 -7.06
C ALA A 114 2.95 -6.74 -5.80
N ALA A 115 1.87 -6.06 -5.45
CA ALA A 115 1.83 -5.22 -4.25
C ALA A 115 2.06 -6.07 -2.99
N VAL A 116 2.88 -5.57 -2.06
CA VAL A 116 3.09 -6.21 -0.76
C VAL A 116 1.78 -6.19 0.03
N THR A 117 1.48 -7.30 0.69
CA THR A 117 0.24 -7.46 1.45
C THR A 117 0.54 -7.94 2.87
N HIS A 118 -0.49 -7.82 3.73
CA HIS A 118 -0.46 -8.33 5.10
C HIS A 118 0.65 -7.72 5.93
N ILE A 119 0.89 -6.42 5.73
CA ILE A 119 1.76 -5.63 6.58
C ILE A 119 0.89 -4.72 7.46
N SER A 120 1.39 -4.42 8.64
CA SER A 120 0.75 -3.49 9.57
C SER A 120 1.11 -2.04 9.20
N TYR A 121 0.38 -1.10 9.79
CA TYR A 121 0.73 0.32 9.71
C TYR A 121 2.21 0.55 10.09
N TYR A 122 2.66 -0.12 11.15
CA TYR A 122 4.03 0.04 11.66
C TYR A 122 5.08 -0.42 10.64
N GLU A 123 4.80 -1.51 9.96
CA GLU A 123 5.69 -2.04 8.91
C GLU A 123 5.73 -1.11 7.71
N ALA A 124 4.58 -0.56 7.32
CA ALA A 124 4.50 0.41 6.23
C ALA A 124 5.24 1.70 6.59
N GLU A 125 5.08 2.18 7.82
CA GLU A 125 5.77 3.39 8.30
C GLU A 125 7.28 3.19 8.32
N ALA A 126 7.75 2.03 8.82
CA ALA A 126 9.18 1.73 8.85
C ALA A 126 9.78 1.68 7.44
N TYR A 127 9.05 1.09 6.49
CA TYR A 127 9.46 1.08 5.08
C TYR A 127 9.57 2.52 4.56
N ALA A 128 8.56 3.35 4.81
CA ALA A 128 8.55 4.74 4.35
C ALA A 128 9.76 5.51 4.92
N ASN A 129 10.04 5.34 6.21
CA ASN A 129 11.21 5.94 6.87
C ASN A 129 12.51 5.47 6.23
N TRP A 130 12.61 4.18 5.90
CA TRP A 130 13.79 3.61 5.27
C TRP A 130 14.06 4.25 3.90
N THR A 131 13.01 4.49 3.13
CA THR A 131 13.15 5.12 1.80
C THR A 131 13.40 6.62 1.88
N GLY A 132 13.24 7.23 3.05
CA GLY A 132 13.32 8.69 3.21
C GLY A 132 12.05 9.42 2.80
N TYR A 133 10.95 8.70 2.64
CA TYR A 133 9.64 9.25 2.31
C TYR A 133 8.71 9.14 3.52
N ARG A 134 7.45 9.38 3.33
CA ARG A 134 6.42 9.20 4.36
C ARG A 134 5.19 8.51 3.77
N LEU A 135 4.37 7.95 4.63
CA LEU A 135 3.07 7.46 4.21
C LEU A 135 2.18 8.65 3.80
N ALA A 136 1.33 8.43 2.81
CA ALA A 136 0.29 9.40 2.47
C ALA A 136 -0.68 9.53 3.65
N THR A 137 -1.12 10.76 3.91
CA THR A 137 -2.22 10.94 4.85
C THR A 137 -3.53 10.57 4.17
N GLU A 138 -4.56 10.34 4.95
CA GLU A 138 -5.91 10.14 4.43
C GLU A 138 -6.32 11.32 3.53
N TYR A 139 -5.90 12.53 3.88
CA TYR A 139 -6.23 13.74 3.12
C TYR A 139 -5.48 13.80 1.78
N ASP A 140 -4.19 13.43 1.77
CA ASP A 140 -3.42 13.32 0.53
C ASP A 140 -4.09 12.33 -0.43
N TRP A 141 -4.49 11.19 0.10
CA TRP A 141 -5.13 10.15 -0.71
C TRP A 141 -6.48 10.61 -1.24
N GLU A 142 -7.35 11.14 -0.36
CA GLU A 142 -8.72 11.50 -0.74
C GLU A 142 -8.75 12.61 -1.78
N VAL A 143 -7.91 13.67 -1.62
CA VAL A 143 -7.94 14.80 -2.57
C VAL A 143 -7.59 14.37 -3.98
N VAL A 144 -6.78 13.33 -4.12
CA VAL A 144 -6.40 12.77 -5.41
C VAL A 144 -7.43 11.73 -5.87
N ALA A 145 -7.80 10.80 -5.00
CA ALA A 145 -8.67 9.68 -5.35
C ALA A 145 -10.03 10.14 -5.88
N LYS A 146 -10.58 11.22 -5.30
CA LYS A 146 -11.91 11.71 -5.72
C LYS A 146 -11.92 12.29 -7.16
N THR A 147 -10.74 12.49 -7.76
CA THR A 147 -10.66 12.92 -9.17
C THR A 147 -10.58 11.75 -10.15
N LEU A 148 -10.52 10.52 -9.63
CA LEU A 148 -10.29 9.32 -10.43
C LEU A 148 -11.55 8.44 -10.44
N PRO A 149 -11.75 7.65 -11.48
CA PRO A 149 -12.84 6.67 -11.47
C PRO A 149 -12.56 5.58 -10.42
N VAL A 150 -13.62 5.08 -9.78
CA VAL A 150 -13.51 4.00 -8.80
C VAL A 150 -13.40 2.69 -9.58
N GLU A 151 -12.19 2.36 -10.01
CA GLU A 151 -11.88 1.18 -10.81
C GLU A 151 -10.65 0.49 -10.21
N GLY A 152 -10.67 -0.83 -10.14
CA GLY A 152 -9.56 -1.59 -9.56
C GLY A 152 -9.86 -3.07 -9.46
N ILE A 153 -8.96 -3.78 -8.80
CA ILE A 153 -9.10 -5.23 -8.60
C ILE A 153 -9.83 -5.44 -7.26
N PHE A 154 -11.15 -5.57 -7.37
CA PHE A 154 -12.01 -5.80 -6.22
C PHE A 154 -12.36 -7.29 -6.08
N VAL A 155 -13.01 -7.65 -5.00
CA VAL A 155 -13.34 -9.05 -4.66
C VAL A 155 -14.18 -9.73 -5.77
N ASP A 156 -15.01 -8.98 -6.46
CA ASP A 156 -15.85 -9.51 -7.56
C ASP A 156 -15.03 -9.94 -8.77
N SER A 157 -13.77 -9.49 -8.90
CA SER A 157 -12.86 -10.00 -9.93
C SER A 157 -12.45 -11.45 -9.69
N GLN A 158 -12.62 -11.95 -8.47
CA GLN A 158 -12.23 -13.29 -8.01
C GLN A 158 -10.73 -13.57 -8.11
N ARG A 159 -9.91 -12.53 -8.27
CA ARG A 159 -8.46 -12.72 -8.35
C ARG A 159 -7.85 -13.08 -7.00
N LEU A 160 -8.38 -12.54 -5.91
CA LEU A 160 -7.98 -12.86 -4.52
C LEU A 160 -6.52 -12.57 -4.18
N LEU A 161 -5.79 -11.95 -5.10
CA LEU A 161 -4.40 -11.51 -4.95
C LEU A 161 -4.24 -10.21 -5.73
N PRO A 162 -3.37 -9.30 -5.28
CA PRO A 162 -3.07 -8.09 -6.04
C PRO A 162 -2.50 -8.45 -7.41
N VAL A 163 -2.75 -7.59 -8.39
CA VAL A 163 -2.13 -7.74 -9.70
C VAL A 163 -0.96 -6.76 -9.85
N VAL A 164 -0.07 -7.09 -10.76
CA VAL A 164 1.05 -6.19 -11.09
C VAL A 164 0.51 -4.92 -11.73
N ALA A 165 1.03 -3.76 -11.33
CA ALA A 165 0.63 -2.48 -11.89
C ALA A 165 0.83 -2.45 -13.41
N SER A 166 -0.02 -1.72 -14.11
CA SER A 166 0.04 -1.59 -15.57
C SER A 166 1.16 -0.63 -15.99
N ALA A 167 1.67 -0.80 -17.19
CA ALA A 167 2.71 0.08 -17.74
C ALA A 167 2.07 1.31 -18.40
N HIS A 168 1.51 2.23 -17.59
CA HIS A 168 0.97 3.49 -18.11
C HIS A 168 1.32 4.63 -17.14
N ASP A 169 1.24 5.83 -17.63
CA ASP A 169 1.55 7.04 -16.85
C ASP A 169 0.44 7.34 -15.83
N GLY A 170 0.83 8.01 -14.76
CA GLY A 170 -0.09 8.47 -13.74
C GLY A 170 -0.31 7.47 -12.62
N LEU A 171 -1.29 7.74 -11.78
CA LEU A 171 -1.58 6.94 -10.61
C LEU A 171 -2.32 5.66 -10.97
N GLN A 172 -1.95 4.58 -10.30
CA GLN A 172 -2.53 3.25 -10.48
C GLN A 172 -2.82 2.64 -9.12
N GLN A 173 -3.70 1.64 -9.10
CA GLN A 173 -3.99 0.87 -7.91
C GLN A 173 -4.48 1.74 -6.75
N MET A 174 -5.15 2.86 -7.07
CA MET A 174 -5.72 3.74 -6.04
C MET A 174 -6.94 3.10 -5.38
N PHE A 175 -7.57 2.15 -6.06
CA PHE A 175 -8.72 1.40 -5.55
C PHE A 175 -8.50 -0.08 -5.82
N GLY A 176 -8.94 -0.92 -4.87
CA GLY A 176 -8.78 -2.35 -4.99
C GLY A 176 -7.36 -2.81 -4.67
N ASP A 177 -7.01 -4.02 -5.09
CA ASP A 177 -5.75 -4.72 -4.82
C ASP A 177 -5.51 -4.96 -3.32
N VAL A 178 -5.38 -3.92 -2.52
CA VAL A 178 -5.15 -3.99 -1.06
C VAL A 178 -6.03 -2.98 -0.33
N TRP A 179 -6.11 -3.08 1.00
CA TRP A 179 -6.80 -2.10 1.87
C TRP A 179 -6.05 -0.78 1.94
#